data_a0ebc2bf6251e28b0ac315614b999346
#
_entry.id   a0ebc2bf6251e28b0ac315614b999346
#
_cell.length_a   1.000
_cell.length_b   1.000
_cell.length_c   1.000
_cell.angle_alpha   90.00
_cell.angle_beta   90.00
_cell.angle_gamma   90.00
#
_symmetry.space_group_name_H-M   'P 1'
#
loop_
_entity.id
_entity.type
_entity.pdbx_description
1 polymer ?
#
loop_
_entity_poly.entity_id
_entity_poly.type
_entity_poly.pdbx_seq_one_letter_code
_entity_poly.pdbx_strand_id
1 'polypeptide(L)'
;MPYLVMRGPEPDHRWRLFRDGLVGLVQRLDVSMLLTGYGMPMAFPHTRPTPLAIHTTDPELRQQNPRWIDRLEIPASFSSYLEYHLGKLGISSYGAAAHVPHYLANASFTQAAATILHRYAEVTKLALPTNDRDRKSVV
;
A
#
# COMPACT_ATOMS: atom_id res chain seq x y z
N MET A 1 9.75 6.85 15.30
CA MET A 1 9.46 7.69 14.13
C MET A 1 7.95 7.74 13.93
N PRO A 2 7.35 8.91 13.85
CA PRO A 2 5.90 9.02 13.66
C PRO A 2 5.48 8.68 12.24
N TYR A 3 4.25 8.32 12.07
CA TYR A 3 3.66 8.10 10.75
C TYR A 3 2.31 8.84 10.67
N LEU A 4 1.89 9.12 9.44
CA LEU A 4 0.63 9.78 9.14
C LEU A 4 -0.23 8.85 8.30
N VAL A 5 -1.54 8.89 8.53
CA VAL A 5 -2.50 8.10 7.75
C VAL A 5 -3.38 9.06 6.97
N MET A 6 -3.47 8.85 5.66
CA MET A 6 -4.40 9.59 4.82
C MET A 6 -5.49 8.64 4.33
N ARG A 7 -6.72 9.07 4.46
CA ARG A 7 -7.91 8.34 3.99
C ARG A 7 -8.76 9.25 3.14
N GLY A 8 -9.43 8.66 2.17
CA GLY A 8 -10.36 9.40 1.35
C GLY A 8 -10.70 8.62 0.09
N PRO A 9 -11.76 9.02 -0.61
CA PRO A 9 -12.08 8.44 -1.90
C PRO A 9 -11.05 8.84 -2.94
N GLU A 10 -10.87 8.00 -3.94
CA GLU A 10 -10.05 8.34 -5.09
C GLU A 10 -10.70 9.50 -5.86
N PRO A 11 -9.94 10.53 -6.29
CA PRO A 11 -10.53 11.61 -7.06
C PRO A 11 -11.00 11.13 -8.43
N ASP A 12 -12.19 11.59 -8.86
CA ASP A 12 -12.76 11.22 -10.13
C ASP A 12 -12.08 11.93 -11.31
N HIS A 13 -11.60 13.15 -11.07
CA HIS A 13 -10.97 13.98 -12.10
C HIS A 13 -9.99 14.96 -11.45
N ARG A 14 -9.29 15.74 -12.27
CA ARG A 14 -8.28 16.72 -11.84
C ARG A 14 -7.15 16.08 -11.05
N TRP A 15 -6.68 14.96 -11.50
CA TRP A 15 -5.62 14.22 -10.83
C TRP A 15 -4.33 15.03 -10.68
N ARG A 16 -4.00 15.86 -11.66
CA ARG A 16 -2.80 16.71 -11.60
C ARG A 16 -2.88 17.71 -10.45
N LEU A 17 -4.03 18.35 -10.30
CA LEU A 17 -4.24 19.32 -9.22
C LEU A 17 -4.18 18.65 -7.86
N PHE A 18 -4.84 17.51 -7.72
CA PHE A 18 -4.85 16.76 -6.48
C PHE A 18 -3.45 16.23 -6.15
N ARG A 19 -2.73 15.73 -7.16
CA ARG A 19 -1.33 15.31 -7.01
C ARG A 19 -0.46 16.46 -6.52
N ASP A 20 -0.55 17.62 -7.13
CA ASP A 20 0.30 18.77 -6.76
C ASP A 20 0.04 19.20 -5.33
N GLY A 21 -1.20 19.15 -4.87
CA GLY A 21 -1.54 19.42 -3.48
C GLY A 21 -0.93 18.41 -2.52
N LEU A 22 -1.01 17.13 -2.86
CA LEU A 22 -0.45 16.07 -2.03
C LEU A 22 1.08 16.08 -2.03
N VAL A 23 1.72 16.34 -3.17
CA VAL A 23 3.17 16.48 -3.25
C VAL A 23 3.64 17.64 -2.37
N GLY A 24 2.95 18.78 -2.41
CA GLY A 24 3.26 19.89 -1.54
C GLY A 24 3.15 19.53 -0.07
N LEU A 25 2.12 18.79 0.31
CA LEU A 25 1.92 18.33 1.68
C LEU A 25 3.02 17.35 2.11
N VAL A 26 3.36 16.40 1.26
CA VAL A 26 4.43 15.42 1.51
C VAL A 26 5.76 16.13 1.76
N GLN A 27 6.06 17.16 0.97
CA GLN A 27 7.29 17.94 1.12
C GLN A 27 7.28 18.78 2.39
N ARG A 28 6.15 19.41 2.73
CA ARG A 28 6.02 20.20 3.97
C ARG A 28 6.19 19.36 5.22
N LEU A 29 5.65 18.15 5.21
CA LEU A 29 5.68 17.25 6.37
C LEU A 29 6.95 16.40 6.39
N ASP A 30 7.84 16.60 5.43
CA ASP A 30 9.12 15.88 5.33
C ASP A 30 8.93 14.36 5.34
N VAL A 31 7.96 13.89 4.55
CA VAL A 31 7.68 12.46 4.43
C VAL A 31 8.79 11.80 3.62
N SER A 32 9.38 10.74 4.16
CA SER A 32 10.48 10.02 3.52
C SER A 32 10.01 8.84 2.68
N MET A 33 8.85 8.27 3.00
CA MET A 33 8.34 7.11 2.29
C MET A 33 6.82 7.11 2.30
N LEU A 34 6.22 6.77 1.15
CA LEU A 34 4.79 6.58 1.01
C LEU A 34 4.49 5.08 1.07
N LEU A 35 3.57 4.68 1.93
CA LEU A 35 3.08 3.31 2.00
C LEU A 35 1.66 3.25 1.44
N THR A 36 1.41 2.33 0.52
CA THR A 36 0.09 2.11 -0.05
C THR A 36 -0.28 0.64 0.06
N GLY A 37 -1.58 0.37 0.19
CA GLY A 37 -2.04 -1.01 0.28
C GLY A 37 -3.46 -1.15 -0.23
N TYR A 38 -3.75 -2.29 -0.86
CA TYR A 38 -5.07 -2.60 -1.36
C TYR A 38 -5.26 -4.11 -1.48
N GLY A 39 -6.53 -4.53 -1.59
CA GLY A 39 -6.89 -5.91 -1.86
C GLY A 39 -7.09 -6.13 -3.35
N MET A 40 -6.63 -7.26 -3.84
CA MET A 40 -6.81 -7.66 -5.24
C MET A 40 -7.52 -9.00 -5.29
N PRO A 41 -8.74 -9.10 -5.86
CA PRO A 41 -9.46 -10.36 -5.92
C PRO A 41 -8.71 -11.39 -6.76
N MET A 42 -8.48 -12.56 -6.19
CA MET A 42 -7.78 -13.65 -6.85
C MET A 42 -8.42 -14.98 -6.49
N ALA A 43 -8.21 -16.00 -7.34
CA ALA A 43 -8.72 -17.33 -7.10
C ALA A 43 -7.77 -18.11 -6.20
N PHE A 44 -7.98 -18.03 -4.88
CA PHE A 44 -7.25 -18.85 -3.92
C PHE A 44 -8.11 -19.07 -2.65
N PRO A 45 -7.89 -20.14 -1.89
CA PRO A 45 -8.65 -20.38 -0.67
C PRO A 45 -8.17 -19.48 0.48
N HIS A 46 -9.13 -18.98 1.28
CA HIS A 46 -8.85 -18.11 2.42
C HIS A 46 -8.11 -18.80 3.58
N THR A 47 -8.01 -20.11 3.54
CA THR A 47 -7.32 -20.92 4.56
C THR A 47 -5.80 -20.88 4.43
N ARG A 48 -5.29 -20.37 3.31
CA ARG A 48 -3.85 -20.21 3.08
C ARG A 48 -3.37 -18.83 3.53
N PRO A 49 -2.09 -18.68 3.86
CA PRO A 49 -1.52 -17.35 4.12
C PRO A 49 -1.78 -16.42 2.94
N THR A 50 -2.11 -15.17 3.24
CA THR A 50 -2.42 -14.17 2.21
C THR A 50 -1.14 -13.80 1.43
N PRO A 51 -1.06 -14.10 0.12
CA PRO A 51 0.10 -13.66 -0.67
C PRO A 51 0.05 -12.15 -0.89
N LEU A 52 1.22 -11.54 -0.96
CA LEU A 52 1.37 -10.12 -1.26
C LEU A 52 2.13 -9.94 -2.57
N ALA A 53 1.61 -9.07 -3.43
CA ALA A 53 2.35 -8.54 -4.57
C ALA A 53 2.93 -7.19 -4.15
N ILE A 54 4.25 -7.06 -4.17
CA ILE A 54 4.94 -5.87 -3.71
C ILE A 54 5.42 -5.06 -4.91
N HIS A 55 5.22 -3.75 -4.85
CA HIS A 55 5.82 -2.82 -5.80
C HIS A 55 6.49 -1.69 -5.04
N THR A 56 7.64 -1.25 -5.49
CA THR A 56 8.40 -0.20 -4.83
C THR A 56 9.27 0.55 -5.83
N THR A 57 9.50 1.83 -5.57
CA THR A 57 10.45 2.63 -6.32
C THR A 57 11.86 2.58 -5.74
N ASP A 58 12.01 2.00 -4.55
CA ASP A 58 13.31 1.87 -3.88
C ASP A 58 14.06 0.66 -4.41
N PRO A 59 15.27 0.83 -5.00
CA PRO A 59 16.02 -0.29 -5.57
C PRO A 59 16.41 -1.37 -4.54
N GLU A 60 16.74 -0.99 -3.32
CA GLU A 60 17.12 -1.94 -2.27
C GLU A 60 15.93 -2.81 -1.87
N LEU A 61 14.78 -2.19 -1.66
CA LEU A 61 13.56 -2.92 -1.31
C LEU A 61 13.08 -3.81 -2.46
N ARG A 62 13.31 -3.37 -3.70
CA ARG A 62 12.97 -4.16 -4.88
C ARG A 62 13.77 -5.47 -4.94
N GLN A 63 15.04 -5.43 -4.57
CA GLN A 63 15.89 -6.61 -4.56
C GLN A 63 15.50 -7.62 -3.47
N GLN A 64 14.94 -7.14 -2.36
CA GLN A 64 14.53 -7.99 -1.24
C GLN A 64 13.23 -8.76 -1.49
N ASN A 65 12.47 -8.37 -2.51
CA ASN A 65 11.17 -8.98 -2.79
C ASN A 65 11.25 -9.81 -4.06
N PRO A 66 11.16 -11.15 -3.94
CA PRO A 66 11.20 -12.01 -5.12
C PRO A 66 10.00 -11.73 -6.03
N ARG A 67 10.27 -11.60 -7.32
CA ARG A 67 9.22 -11.41 -8.31
C ARG A 67 8.69 -12.77 -8.73
N TRP A 68 7.47 -13.06 -8.33
CA TRP A 68 6.77 -14.22 -8.87
C TRP A 68 5.77 -13.83 -9.97
N ILE A 69 5.54 -12.52 -10.14
CA ILE A 69 4.81 -11.94 -11.26
C ILE A 69 5.69 -10.87 -11.89
N ASP A 70 6.18 -11.10 -13.10
CA ASP A 70 7.06 -10.14 -13.78
C ASP A 70 6.31 -8.90 -14.25
N ARG A 71 5.07 -9.08 -14.67
CA ARG A 71 4.25 -7.99 -15.19
C ARG A 71 2.79 -8.23 -14.85
N LEU A 72 2.17 -7.25 -14.22
CA LEU A 72 0.75 -7.27 -13.91
C LEU A 72 0.13 -5.99 -14.48
N GLU A 73 -0.85 -6.17 -15.37
CA GLU A 73 -1.62 -5.05 -15.88
C GLU A 73 -2.84 -4.87 -14.99
N ILE A 74 -2.90 -3.72 -14.31
CA ILE A 74 -4.03 -3.35 -13.47
C ILE A 74 -4.54 -1.99 -13.94
N PRO A 75 -5.84 -1.69 -13.74
CA PRO A 75 -6.35 -0.36 -14.03
C PRO A 75 -5.55 0.70 -13.29
N ALA A 76 -5.32 1.84 -13.94
CA ALA A 76 -4.61 2.95 -13.33
C ALA A 76 -5.34 3.42 -12.08
N SER A 77 -4.62 3.64 -10.99
CA SER A 77 -5.15 4.19 -9.77
C SER A 77 -4.44 5.50 -9.44
N PHE A 78 -5.10 6.36 -8.66
CA PHE A 78 -4.48 7.59 -8.22
C PHE A 78 -3.25 7.29 -7.33
N SER A 79 -3.29 6.25 -6.52
CA SER A 79 -2.14 5.85 -5.71
C SER A 79 -0.91 5.52 -6.55
N SER A 80 -1.08 4.75 -7.63
CA SER A 80 0.03 4.43 -8.53
C SER A 80 0.56 5.67 -9.25
N TYR A 81 -0.32 6.57 -9.65
CA TYR A 81 0.03 7.84 -10.25
C TYR A 81 0.86 8.70 -9.30
N LEU A 82 0.44 8.78 -8.03
CA LEU A 82 1.16 9.52 -7.00
C LEU A 82 2.54 8.89 -6.71
N GLU A 83 2.61 7.58 -6.59
CA GLU A 83 3.87 6.86 -6.36
C GLU A 83 4.89 7.15 -7.47
N TYR A 84 4.44 7.13 -8.70
CA TYR A 84 5.30 7.41 -9.86
C TYR A 84 5.88 8.82 -9.79
N HIS A 85 5.05 9.81 -9.49
CA HIS A 85 5.49 11.20 -9.42
C HIS A 85 6.40 11.46 -8.21
N LEU A 86 6.11 10.86 -7.06
CA LEU A 86 6.99 10.96 -5.90
C LEU A 86 8.35 10.32 -6.16
N GLY A 87 8.37 9.21 -6.90
CA GLY A 87 9.62 8.56 -7.29
C GLY A 87 10.51 9.46 -8.12
N LYS A 88 9.93 10.25 -9.01
CA LYS A 88 10.68 11.25 -9.79
C LYS A 88 11.30 12.34 -8.92
N LEU A 89 10.71 12.62 -7.77
CA LEU A 89 11.20 13.61 -6.81
C LEU A 89 12.16 13.01 -5.78
N GLY A 90 12.49 11.73 -5.90
CA GLY A 90 13.38 11.06 -4.98
C GLY A 90 12.72 10.57 -3.70
N ILE A 91 11.39 10.58 -3.62
CA ILE A 91 10.65 10.09 -2.46
C ILE A 91 10.23 8.65 -2.74
N SER A 92 10.71 7.73 -1.90
CA SER A 92 10.44 6.30 -2.07
C SER A 92 8.98 5.96 -1.77
N SER A 93 8.45 4.97 -2.48
CA SER A 93 7.15 4.39 -2.18
C SER A 93 7.26 2.87 -2.07
N TYR A 94 6.39 2.29 -1.26
CA TYR A 94 6.30 0.85 -1.08
C TYR A 94 4.83 0.47 -1.03
N GLY A 95 4.40 -0.34 -1.96
CA GLY A 95 3.01 -0.74 -2.08
C GLY A 95 2.86 -2.26 -1.96
N ALA A 96 1.77 -2.68 -1.33
CA ALA A 96 1.44 -4.08 -1.17
C ALA A 96 0.01 -4.32 -1.64
N ALA A 97 -0.15 -5.25 -2.59
CA ALA A 97 -1.45 -5.75 -3.00
C ALA A 97 -1.65 -7.11 -2.36
N ALA A 98 -2.61 -7.22 -1.45
CA ALA A 98 -2.96 -8.49 -0.83
C ALA A 98 -3.93 -9.24 -1.72
N HIS A 99 -3.67 -10.52 -1.98
CA HIS A 99 -4.58 -11.35 -2.76
C HIS A 99 -5.76 -11.75 -1.87
N VAL A 100 -6.96 -11.35 -2.28
CA VAL A 100 -8.20 -11.60 -1.56
C VAL A 100 -9.03 -12.62 -2.35
N PRO A 101 -9.55 -13.69 -1.73
CA PRO A 101 -10.43 -14.63 -2.43
C PRO A 101 -11.62 -13.90 -3.05
N HIS A 102 -12.03 -14.29 -4.26
CA HIS A 102 -13.13 -13.65 -4.97
C HIS A 102 -14.41 -13.55 -4.14
N TYR A 103 -14.73 -14.61 -3.41
CA TYR A 103 -15.96 -14.66 -2.62
C TYR A 103 -15.91 -13.77 -1.37
N LEU A 104 -14.76 -13.19 -1.04
CA LEU A 104 -14.58 -12.25 0.07
C LEU A 104 -14.28 -10.82 -0.41
N ALA A 105 -14.26 -10.58 -1.71
CA ALA A 105 -13.86 -9.28 -2.27
C ALA A 105 -14.76 -8.13 -1.83
N ASN A 106 -16.04 -8.40 -1.57
CA ASN A 106 -17.00 -7.41 -1.11
C ASN A 106 -17.21 -7.43 0.42
N ALA A 107 -16.46 -8.27 1.13
CA ALA A 107 -16.53 -8.39 2.57
C ALA A 107 -15.25 -7.81 3.22
N SER A 108 -15.34 -7.51 4.50
CA SER A 108 -14.16 -7.09 5.26
C SER A 108 -13.24 -8.31 5.46
N PHE A 109 -12.12 -8.34 4.75
CA PHE A 109 -11.13 -9.41 4.89
C PHE A 109 -9.95 -8.89 5.71
N THR A 110 -10.08 -9.04 7.01
CA THR A 110 -9.13 -8.48 7.98
C THR A 110 -7.76 -9.14 7.95
N GLN A 111 -7.67 -10.38 7.50
CA GLN A 111 -6.39 -11.07 7.34
C GLN A 111 -5.51 -10.37 6.31
N ALA A 112 -6.10 -9.86 5.23
CA ALA A 112 -5.35 -9.12 4.22
C ALA A 112 -4.78 -7.82 4.80
N ALA A 113 -5.60 -7.08 5.56
CA ALA A 113 -5.16 -5.85 6.19
C ALA A 113 -4.03 -6.11 7.20
N ALA A 114 -4.17 -7.14 8.02
CA ALA A 114 -3.14 -7.52 8.99
C ALA A 114 -1.83 -7.92 8.31
N THR A 115 -1.90 -8.65 7.21
CA THR A 115 -0.72 -9.09 6.44
C THR A 115 0.02 -7.89 5.85
N ILE A 116 -0.72 -6.92 5.29
CA ILE A 116 -0.14 -5.69 4.75
C ILE A 116 0.55 -4.89 5.86
N LEU A 117 -0.12 -4.68 6.98
CA LEU A 117 0.44 -3.92 8.10
C LEU A 117 1.67 -4.59 8.69
N HIS A 118 1.66 -5.92 8.78
CA HIS A 118 2.82 -6.67 9.25
C HIS A 118 4.04 -6.46 8.34
N ARG A 119 3.83 -6.49 7.02
CA ARG A 119 4.90 -6.23 6.06
C ARG A 119 5.41 -4.79 6.16
N TYR A 120 4.52 -3.82 6.33
CA TYR A 120 4.92 -2.42 6.51
C TYR A 120 5.75 -2.25 7.78
N ALA A 121 5.38 -2.91 8.87
CA ALA A 121 6.14 -2.86 10.12
C ALA A 121 7.54 -3.44 9.94
N GLU A 122 7.67 -4.53 9.19
CA GLU A 122 8.98 -5.13 8.89
C GLU A 122 9.87 -4.17 8.08
N VAL A 123 9.31 -3.54 7.06
CA VAL A 123 10.06 -2.68 6.14
C VAL A 123 10.45 -1.36 6.80
N THR A 124 9.55 -0.74 7.54
CA THR A 124 9.75 0.59 8.13
C THR A 124 10.27 0.57 9.55
N LYS A 125 10.20 -0.57 10.22
CA LYS A 125 10.51 -0.73 11.66
C LYS A 125 9.57 0.08 12.56
N LEU A 126 8.40 0.49 12.06
CA LEU A 126 7.39 1.18 12.84
C LEU A 126 6.56 0.19 13.66
N ALA A 127 6.09 0.65 14.82
CA ALA A 127 5.13 -0.09 15.64
C ALA A 127 3.73 0.16 15.08
N LEU A 128 3.23 -0.79 14.28
CA LEU A 128 1.91 -0.71 13.65
C LEU A 128 0.98 -1.77 14.27
N PRO A 129 -0.35 -1.52 14.30
CA PRO A 129 -1.30 -2.51 14.81
C PRO A 129 -1.41 -3.70 13.85
N THR A 130 -0.84 -4.84 14.25
CA THR A 130 -0.74 -6.02 13.38
C THR A 130 -1.56 -7.20 13.86
N ASN A 131 -2.24 -7.09 15.02
CA ASN A 131 -3.06 -8.17 15.58
C ASN A 131 -4.50 -7.70 15.79
N ASP A 132 -5.38 -8.65 16.13
CA ASP A 132 -6.80 -8.37 16.31
C ASP A 132 -7.09 -7.40 17.47
N ARG A 133 -6.28 -7.42 18.51
CA ARG A 133 -6.45 -6.51 19.65
C ARG A 133 -6.12 -5.07 19.25
N ASP A 134 -4.98 -4.92 18.55
CA ASP A 134 -4.55 -3.59 18.10
C ASP A 134 -5.54 -3.01 17.11
N ARG A 135 -6.13 -3.85 16.27
CA ARG A 135 -7.11 -3.41 15.28
C ARG A 135 -8.38 -2.88 15.93
N LYS A 136 -8.82 -3.48 17.03
CA LYS A 136 -9.99 -2.99 17.76
C LYS A 136 -9.78 -1.64 18.42
N SER A 137 -8.54 -1.30 18.74
CA SER A 137 -8.19 -0.03 19.35
C SER A 137 -8.01 1.11 18.35
N VAL A 138 -7.97 0.82 17.05
CA VAL A 138 -7.72 1.80 15.98
C VAL A 138 -9.02 2.31 15.33
N VAL A 139 -10.15 1.77 15.71
CA VAL A 139 -11.45 2.18 15.15
C VAL A 139 -11.91 3.53 15.68
#